data_05fbe7601c2011d5b318faf0e7154131
#
_entry.id   05fbe7601c2011d5b318faf0e7154131
#
_cell.length_a   1.000
_cell.length_b   1.000
_cell.length_c   1.000
_cell.angle_alpha   90.00
_cell.angle_beta   90.00
_cell.angle_gamma   90.00
#
_symmetry.space_group_name_H-M   'P 1'
#
loop_
_entity.id
_entity.type
_entity.pdbx_description
1 polymer ?
#
loop_
_entity_poly.entity_id
_entity_poly.type
_entity_poly.pdbx_seq_one_letter_code
_entity_poly.pdbx_strand_id
1 'polypeptide(L)' 'ETGKKMDFLIQEMNREANTLGSKAAAIEMTQASLSLKITIDQMREQIQNLE' A
#
# COMPACT_ATOMS: atom_id res chain seq x y z
N GLU A 1 -14.54 27.79 22.92
CA GLU A 1 -13.45 27.89 21.96
C GLU A 1 -12.49 26.73 22.06
N THR A 2 -12.24 26.23 23.27
CA THR A 2 -11.37 25.06 23.45
C THR A 2 -11.92 23.84 22.73
N GLY A 3 -13.23 23.68 22.75
CA GLY A 3 -13.89 22.56 22.06
C GLY A 3 -13.68 22.60 20.54
N LYS A 4 -13.73 23.78 19.93
CA LYS A 4 -13.52 23.93 18.49
C LYS A 4 -12.11 23.59 18.08
N LYS A 5 -11.11 24.00 18.87
CA LYS A 5 -9.73 23.66 18.60
C LYS A 5 -9.48 22.16 18.71
N MET A 6 -10.07 21.53 19.71
CA MET A 6 -9.96 20.08 19.87
C MET A 6 -10.61 19.35 18.71
N ASP A 7 -11.78 19.79 18.28
CA ASP A 7 -12.46 19.19 17.13
C ASP A 7 -11.60 19.32 15.87
N PHE A 8 -11.01 20.48 15.65
CA PHE A 8 -10.14 20.69 14.51
C PHE A 8 -8.93 19.73 14.53
N LEU A 9 -8.29 19.62 15.69
CA LEU A 9 -7.16 18.72 15.85
C LEU A 9 -7.52 17.26 15.58
N ILE A 10 -8.66 16.84 16.11
CA ILE A 10 -9.12 15.48 15.90
C ILE A 10 -9.38 15.22 14.42
N GLN A 11 -10.01 16.17 13.72
CA GLN A 11 -10.25 16.03 12.29
C GLN A 11 -8.94 15.94 11.50
N GLU A 12 -7.96 16.77 11.84
CA GLU A 12 -6.67 16.73 11.17
C GLU A 12 -5.93 15.43 11.44
N MET A 13 -5.98 14.94 12.66
CA MET A 13 -5.37 13.66 13.01
C MET A 13 -6.02 12.50 12.25
N ASN A 14 -7.34 12.49 12.15
CA ASN A 14 -8.06 11.48 11.40
C ASN A 14 -7.71 11.53 9.91
N ARG A 15 -7.59 12.74 9.37
CA ARG A 15 -7.23 12.93 7.96
C ARG A 15 -5.83 12.38 7.68
N GLU A 16 -4.88 12.69 8.55
CA GLU A 16 -3.51 12.18 8.40
C GLU A 16 -3.46 10.67 8.56
N ALA A 17 -4.17 10.13 9.52
CA ALA A 17 -4.23 8.68 9.72
C ALA A 17 -4.79 7.98 8.48
N ASN A 18 -5.86 8.54 7.89
CA ASN A 18 -6.45 7.99 6.67
C ASN A 18 -5.48 8.06 5.50
N THR A 19 -4.75 9.16 5.37
CA THR A 19 -3.76 9.34 4.30
C THR A 19 -2.63 8.33 4.44
N LEU A 20 -2.11 8.16 5.65
CA LEU A 20 -1.04 7.19 5.91
C LEU A 20 -1.51 5.77 5.64
N GLY A 21 -2.72 5.43 6.07
CA GLY A 21 -3.30 4.12 5.82
C GLY A 21 -3.44 3.83 4.33
N SER A 22 -3.89 4.82 3.54
CA SER A 22 -4.01 4.67 2.10
C SER A 22 -2.66 4.49 1.43
N LYS A 23 -1.65 5.24 1.86
CA LYS A 23 -0.30 5.10 1.31
C LYS A 23 0.30 3.74 1.64
N ALA A 24 0.11 3.27 2.87
CA ALA A 24 0.61 1.96 3.27
C ALA A 24 -0.02 0.85 2.45
N ALA A 25 -1.33 0.91 2.23
CA ALA A 25 -2.04 -0.08 1.41
C ALA A 25 -1.54 -0.06 -0.03
N ALA A 26 -1.29 1.13 -0.59
CA ALA A 26 -0.76 1.27 -1.95
C ALA A 26 0.64 0.65 -2.07
N ILE A 27 1.48 0.85 -1.07
CA ILE A 27 2.82 0.27 -1.05
C ILE A 27 2.75 -1.25 -0.98
N GLU A 28 1.89 -1.79 -0.12
CA GLU A 28 1.71 -3.24 0.00
C GLU A 28 1.23 -3.86 -1.31
N MET A 29 0.28 -3.21 -1.98
CA MET A 29 -0.21 -3.68 -3.27
C MET A 29 0.89 -3.68 -4.33
N THR A 30 1.70 -2.63 -4.37
CA THR A 30 2.82 -2.53 -5.30
C THR A 30 3.82 -3.64 -5.04
N GLN A 31 4.16 -3.89 -3.79
CA GLN A 31 5.11 -4.95 -3.42
C GLN A 31 4.57 -6.33 -3.78
N ALA A 32 3.28 -6.58 -3.53
CA ALA A 32 2.65 -7.85 -3.89
C ALA A 32 2.64 -8.05 -5.41
N SER A 33 2.36 -7.00 -6.17
CA SER A 33 2.36 -7.06 -7.63
C SER A 33 3.76 -7.36 -8.18
N LEU A 34 4.79 -6.75 -7.62
CA LEU A 34 6.17 -7.01 -8.01
C LEU A 34 6.57 -8.45 -7.71
N SER A 35 6.24 -8.94 -6.53
CA SER A 35 6.53 -10.32 -6.15
C SER A 35 5.86 -11.31 -7.08
N LEU A 36 4.60 -11.05 -7.42
CA LEU A 36 3.85 -11.91 -8.33
C LEU A 36 4.48 -11.92 -9.71
N LYS A 37 4.88 -10.76 -10.22
CA LYS A 37 5.52 -10.65 -11.53
C LYS A 37 6.82 -11.44 -11.57
N ILE A 38 7.64 -11.33 -10.55
CA ILE A 38 8.90 -12.07 -10.46
C ILE A 38 8.64 -13.58 -10.48
N THR A 39 7.64 -14.03 -9.72
CA THR A 39 7.27 -15.44 -9.69
C THR A 39 6.82 -15.93 -11.06
N ILE A 40 6.00 -15.13 -11.75
CA ILE A 40 5.52 -15.49 -13.10
C ILE A 40 6.69 -15.56 -14.07
N ASP A 41 7.61 -14.62 -14.01
CA ASP A 41 8.78 -14.62 -14.89
C ASP A 41 9.67 -15.83 -14.64
N GLN A 42 9.85 -16.23 -13.38
CA GLN A 42 10.62 -17.43 -13.03
C GLN A 42 9.94 -18.69 -13.54
N MET A 43 8.63 -18.79 -13.41
CA MET A 43 7.88 -19.92 -13.94
C MET A 43 8.00 -20.01 -15.45
N ARG A 44 7.93 -18.87 -16.12
CA ARG A 44 8.06 -18.82 -17.58
C ARG A 44 9.44 -19.31 -18.03
N GLU A 45 10.49 -18.89 -17.33
CA GLU A 45 11.84 -19.36 -17.63
C GLU A 45 11.97 -20.86 -17.49
N GLN A 46 11.41 -21.44 -16.44
CA GLN A 46 11.45 -22.87 -16.23
C GLN A 46 10.73 -23.63 -17.35
N ILE A 47 9.58 -23.12 -17.77
CA ILE A 47 8.83 -23.74 -18.87
C ILE A 47 9.64 -23.69 -20.15
N GLN A 48 10.27 -22.56 -20.45
CA GLN A 48 11.10 -22.42 -21.65
C GLN A 48 12.32 -23.37 -21.64
N ASN A 49 12.89 -23.56 -20.46
CA ASN A 49 14.04 -24.46 -20.33
C ASN A 49 13.72 -25.93 -20.49
N LEU A 50 12.45 -26.30 -20.25
CA LEU A 50 12.01 -27.68 -20.42
C LEU A 50 11.87 -28.06 -21.90
N GLU A 51 11.67 -27.09 -22.75
CA GLU A 51 11.54 -27.31 -24.18
C GLU A 51 12.91 -27.34 -24.85
#